data_d0770af5b94fe97ee121c89991885dc2
#
_entry.id   d0770af5b94fe97ee121c89991885dc2
#
_cell.length_a   1.000
_cell.length_b   1.000
_cell.length_c   1.000
_cell.angle_alpha   90.00
_cell.angle_beta   90.00
_cell.angle_gamma   90.00
#
_symmetry.space_group_name_H-M   'P 1'
#
loop_
_entity.id
_entity.type
_entity.pdbx_description
1 polymer ?
#
loop_
_entity_poly.entity_id
_entity_poly.type
_entity_poly.pdbx_seq_one_letter_code
_entity_poly.pdbx_strand_id
1 'polypeptide(L)'
;MTFSRAFLVALVMGMGAQTSRAVEVSSLYTLRVMGGQYFFKDEKGGLTGNASGLIAPAIKFDERWALLPSLSSSYQGTKQVVDLVGSGSVFQEEMDHRGALRFIITPGGEGGRWRLKPGVSFKYELLKETKDEEWSNGLFDYHKLNTGFEGEFIYMDPYALRFGFDYFHTRFPNYTSLESQAAMSVSGLSRSVELVGDKVLDTRNFSLFVGMDGPISDRVVLDGSAVTVLQEFYNQPIVDDAGQLTAKLRQDIFTSVALGVRVPARFSRDMRFLGSLDGSISYNSSDQNSFDAQSVKFMGFYYNYSELKCGPTLRLLIGPEKRPVVVGVNGEWTMRHYPHRPVQDSKGTYLSDPIENHAYMASASLSYPMTEQFSLLFNFQYGEAVSNQRYEEYYPYNYTVKSYLFGFKYEY
;
A
#
# COMPACT_ATOMS: atom_id res chain seq x y z
N MET A 1 -6.56 20.78 -18.99
CA MET A 1 -5.13 20.60 -18.67
C MET A 1 -4.46 19.80 -19.77
N THR A 2 -3.79 20.50 -20.68
CA THR A 2 -3.06 19.92 -21.81
C THR A 2 -1.61 19.69 -21.38
N PHE A 3 -1.33 18.62 -20.67
CA PHE A 3 0.05 18.15 -20.48
C PHE A 3 0.48 17.43 -21.76
N SER A 4 1.41 18.06 -22.39
CA SER A 4 1.89 17.91 -23.75
C SER A 4 2.37 16.50 -24.08
N ARG A 5 1.79 15.89 -25.10
CA ARG A 5 2.31 14.73 -25.84
C ARG A 5 3.75 14.94 -26.36
N ALA A 6 4.28 16.15 -26.28
CA ALA A 6 5.62 16.53 -26.70
C ALA A 6 6.73 16.04 -25.76
N PHE A 7 6.47 15.79 -24.47
CA PHE A 7 7.52 15.40 -23.53
C PHE A 7 8.00 13.96 -23.71
N LEU A 8 7.09 13.04 -24.07
CA LEU A 8 7.43 11.63 -24.29
C LEU A 8 8.21 11.41 -25.60
N VAL A 9 7.93 12.22 -26.63
CA VAL A 9 8.60 12.16 -27.94
C VAL A 9 9.97 12.82 -27.88
N ALA A 10 10.16 13.88 -27.11
CA ALA A 10 11.44 14.59 -26.98
C ALA A 10 12.51 13.77 -26.23
N LEU A 11 12.11 12.91 -25.28
CA LEU A 11 13.05 12.04 -24.56
C LEU A 11 13.61 10.93 -25.45
N VAL A 12 12.86 10.49 -26.47
CA VAL A 12 13.28 9.45 -27.42
C VAL A 12 14.15 10.02 -28.54
N MET A 13 13.98 11.31 -28.90
CA MET A 13 14.72 11.92 -30.01
C MET A 13 16.04 12.61 -29.63
N GLY A 14 16.32 12.79 -28.31
CA GLY A 14 17.54 13.46 -27.85
C GLY A 14 18.80 12.60 -27.80
N MET A 15 18.72 11.32 -28.08
CA MET A 15 19.93 10.42 -28.11
C MET A 15 20.43 10.20 -29.53
N GLY A 16 21.05 11.24 -30.06
CA GLY A 16 21.71 11.20 -31.37
C GLY A 16 22.89 10.26 -31.39
N ALA A 17 22.85 9.33 -32.32
CA ALA A 17 23.94 8.74 -33.11
C ALA A 17 25.25 8.40 -32.37
N GLN A 18 25.31 7.24 -31.72
CA GLN A 18 26.54 6.46 -31.64
C GLN A 18 26.17 4.96 -31.78
N THR A 19 26.75 4.35 -32.84
CA THR A 19 26.78 2.89 -33.13
C THR A 19 25.56 2.08 -32.73
N SER A 20 24.81 1.64 -33.72
CA SER A 20 23.54 0.86 -33.61
C SER A 20 23.73 -0.48 -32.86
N ARG A 21 23.79 -0.45 -31.54
CA ARG A 21 23.31 -1.59 -30.73
C ARG A 21 21.80 -1.50 -30.76
N ALA A 22 21.14 -2.55 -31.19
CA ALA A 22 19.67 -2.60 -31.21
C ALA A 22 19.16 -2.40 -29.77
N VAL A 23 18.37 -1.35 -29.54
CA VAL A 23 17.66 -1.15 -28.29
C VAL A 23 16.63 -2.26 -28.19
N GLU A 24 16.72 -3.07 -27.15
CA GLU A 24 15.76 -4.13 -26.88
C GLU A 24 14.62 -3.58 -26.02
N VAL A 25 13.39 -3.72 -26.51
CA VAL A 25 12.18 -3.31 -25.78
C VAL A 25 11.33 -4.53 -25.49
N SER A 26 11.14 -4.84 -24.22
CA SER A 26 10.20 -5.83 -23.75
C SER A 26 9.04 -5.12 -23.08
N SER A 27 7.81 -5.39 -23.49
CA SER A 27 6.63 -4.68 -23.00
C SER A 27 5.79 -5.59 -22.10
N LEU A 28 5.35 -5.05 -20.97
CA LEU A 28 4.36 -5.67 -20.11
C LEU A 28 3.12 -4.79 -20.08
N TYR A 29 1.99 -5.34 -20.51
CA TYR A 29 0.69 -4.68 -20.40
C TYR A 29 -0.25 -5.60 -19.65
N THR A 30 -0.91 -5.08 -18.63
CA THR A 30 -1.92 -5.84 -17.87
C THR A 30 -3.17 -5.00 -17.76
N LEU A 31 -4.32 -5.59 -18.09
CA LEU A 31 -5.64 -5.04 -17.80
C LEU A 31 -6.45 -6.08 -17.04
N ARG A 32 -7.04 -5.69 -15.94
CA ARG A 32 -7.93 -6.52 -15.14
C ARG A 32 -9.21 -5.75 -14.88
N VAL A 33 -10.35 -6.38 -15.13
CA VAL A 33 -11.67 -5.82 -14.84
C VAL A 33 -12.49 -6.89 -14.15
N MET A 34 -13.07 -6.55 -13.02
CA MET A 34 -13.92 -7.45 -12.26
C MET A 34 -15.16 -6.70 -11.79
N GLY A 35 -16.30 -7.38 -11.79
CA GLY A 35 -17.54 -6.87 -11.25
C GLY A 35 -18.22 -7.93 -10.40
N GLY A 36 -19.09 -7.53 -9.51
CA GLY A 36 -19.78 -8.46 -8.65
C GLY A 36 -20.51 -7.80 -7.51
N GLN A 37 -20.63 -8.51 -6.43
CA GLN A 37 -21.38 -8.11 -5.26
C GLN A 37 -20.49 -8.05 -4.04
N TYR A 38 -20.75 -7.06 -3.18
CA TYR A 38 -20.05 -6.90 -1.93
C TYR A 38 -21.04 -6.69 -0.78
N PHE A 39 -20.63 -7.03 0.44
CA PHE A 39 -21.38 -6.90 1.67
C PHE A 39 -20.49 -6.26 2.72
N PHE A 40 -21.05 -5.34 3.49
CA PHE A 40 -20.39 -4.68 4.61
C PHE A 40 -21.30 -4.73 5.84
N LYS A 41 -20.79 -5.23 6.98
CA LYS A 41 -21.57 -5.51 8.20
C LYS A 41 -22.82 -6.39 7.90
N ASP A 42 -22.66 -7.40 7.02
CA ASP A 42 -23.74 -8.26 6.50
C ASP A 42 -24.87 -7.54 5.73
N GLU A 43 -24.82 -6.22 5.60
CA GLU A 43 -25.73 -5.48 4.74
C GLU A 43 -25.32 -5.64 3.27
N LYS A 44 -26.33 -5.83 2.42
CA LYS A 44 -26.14 -5.96 0.99
C LYS A 44 -25.61 -4.63 0.43
N GLY A 45 -24.34 -4.57 0.14
CA GLY A 45 -23.75 -3.54 -0.71
C GLY A 45 -24.29 -3.67 -2.13
N GLY A 46 -24.28 -2.59 -2.89
CA GLY A 46 -24.69 -2.62 -4.29
C GLY A 46 -23.77 -3.47 -5.17
N LEU A 47 -24.03 -3.47 -6.48
CA LEU A 47 -23.08 -3.94 -7.46
C LEU A 47 -21.81 -3.09 -7.35
N THR A 48 -20.67 -3.76 -7.40
CA THR A 48 -19.35 -3.13 -7.32
C THR A 48 -18.47 -3.62 -8.46
N GLY A 49 -17.40 -2.91 -8.70
CA GLY A 49 -16.40 -3.29 -9.68
C GLY A 49 -15.02 -2.83 -9.29
N ASN A 50 -14.03 -3.60 -9.70
CA ASN A 50 -12.62 -3.26 -9.55
C ASN A 50 -11.98 -3.32 -10.94
N ALA A 51 -11.22 -2.31 -11.29
CA ALA A 51 -10.47 -2.26 -12.54
C ALA A 51 -9.02 -1.87 -12.26
N SER A 52 -8.09 -2.46 -12.96
CA SER A 52 -6.68 -2.05 -12.88
C SER A 52 -5.99 -2.24 -14.22
N GLY A 53 -5.07 -1.31 -14.53
CA GLY A 53 -4.22 -1.37 -15.70
C GLY A 53 -2.77 -1.08 -15.33
N LEU A 54 -1.85 -1.75 -16.01
CA LEU A 54 -0.41 -1.53 -15.89
C LEU A 54 0.20 -1.49 -17.29
N ILE A 55 1.08 -0.53 -17.52
CA ILE A 55 1.96 -0.44 -18.68
C ILE A 55 3.38 -0.29 -18.13
N ALA A 56 4.24 -1.26 -18.40
CA ALA A 56 5.60 -1.28 -17.87
C ALA A 56 6.60 -1.85 -18.90
N PRO A 57 6.99 -1.07 -19.93
CA PRO A 57 8.02 -1.50 -20.86
C PRO A 57 9.38 -1.54 -20.17
N ALA A 58 10.20 -2.54 -20.46
CA ALA A 58 11.61 -2.58 -20.13
C ALA A 58 12.41 -2.22 -21.37
N ILE A 59 13.20 -1.16 -21.28
CA ILE A 59 14.02 -0.64 -22.39
C ILE A 59 15.48 -0.90 -22.05
N LYS A 60 16.10 -1.88 -22.67
CA LYS A 60 17.51 -2.23 -22.50
C LYS A 60 18.33 -1.52 -23.60
N PHE A 61 19.17 -0.60 -23.19
CA PHE A 61 20.05 0.12 -24.12
C PHE A 61 21.32 -0.68 -24.45
N ASP A 62 21.86 -1.35 -23.41
CA ASP A 62 22.99 -2.27 -23.52
C ASP A 62 23.05 -3.20 -22.30
N GLU A 63 24.14 -3.94 -22.10
CA GLU A 63 24.35 -4.84 -20.98
C GLU A 63 24.48 -4.13 -19.61
N ARG A 64 24.66 -2.81 -19.62
CA ARG A 64 24.91 -2.00 -18.42
C ARG A 64 23.75 -1.08 -18.07
N TRP A 65 22.90 -0.74 -19.04
CA TRP A 65 21.89 0.29 -18.88
C TRP A 65 20.52 -0.19 -19.33
N ALA A 66 19.56 -0.07 -18.46
CA ALA A 66 18.16 -0.24 -18.81
C ALA A 66 17.30 0.84 -18.14
N LEU A 67 16.13 1.10 -18.71
CA LEU A 67 15.12 2.01 -18.22
C LEU A 67 13.81 1.27 -18.06
N LEU A 68 13.18 1.41 -16.90
CA LEU A 68 11.88 0.83 -16.57
C LEU A 68 10.88 1.96 -16.27
N PRO A 69 10.24 2.53 -17.28
CA PRO A 69 9.06 3.36 -17.06
C PRO A 69 7.87 2.47 -16.71
N SER A 70 7.01 2.92 -15.80
CA SER A 70 5.76 2.23 -15.51
C SER A 70 4.65 3.23 -15.24
N LEU A 71 3.45 2.88 -15.67
CA LEU A 71 2.22 3.59 -15.38
C LEU A 71 1.18 2.57 -14.94
N SER A 72 0.62 2.75 -13.76
CA SER A 72 -0.50 1.94 -13.28
C SER A 72 -1.65 2.82 -12.85
N SER A 73 -2.85 2.29 -13.02
CA SER A 73 -4.09 2.91 -12.58
C SER A 73 -5.01 1.83 -12.06
N SER A 74 -5.65 2.06 -10.93
CA SER A 74 -6.65 1.16 -10.38
C SER A 74 -7.86 1.92 -9.86
N TYR A 75 -9.00 1.28 -9.96
CA TYR A 75 -10.27 1.69 -9.36
C TYR A 75 -10.79 0.54 -8.49
N GLN A 76 -11.24 0.86 -7.31
CA GLN A 76 -11.88 -0.07 -6.39
C GLN A 76 -13.18 0.54 -5.88
N GLY A 77 -14.30 -0.12 -6.17
CA GLY A 77 -15.64 0.31 -5.77
C GLY A 77 -16.19 -0.43 -4.56
N THR A 78 -15.33 -1.06 -3.75
CA THR A 78 -15.71 -1.75 -2.51
C THR A 78 -15.39 -0.86 -1.31
N LYS A 79 -16.33 -0.77 -0.36
CA LYS A 79 -16.11 -0.07 0.90
C LYS A 79 -14.83 -0.54 1.59
N GLN A 80 -14.02 0.41 1.99
CA GLN A 80 -12.80 0.17 2.75
C GLN A 80 -12.80 1.01 4.02
N VAL A 81 -12.21 0.44 5.05
CA VAL A 81 -11.92 1.16 6.30
C VAL A 81 -10.42 1.36 6.34
N VAL A 82 -10.00 2.62 6.25
CA VAL A 82 -8.58 2.98 6.18
C VAL A 82 -8.25 3.91 7.34
N ASP A 83 -7.19 3.60 8.07
CA ASP A 83 -6.63 4.48 9.10
C ASP A 83 -5.57 5.39 8.47
N LEU A 84 -5.98 6.59 8.04
CA LEU A 84 -5.09 7.55 7.39
C LEU A 84 -4.41 8.50 8.37
N VAL A 85 -5.08 8.84 9.48
CA VAL A 85 -4.62 9.90 10.38
C VAL A 85 -4.67 9.50 11.84
N GLY A 86 -4.59 8.19 12.12
CA GLY A 86 -4.73 7.67 13.47
C GLY A 86 -6.18 7.52 13.93
N SER A 87 -7.12 7.81 13.06
CA SER A 87 -8.53 7.45 13.14
C SER A 87 -8.96 6.96 11.75
N GLY A 88 -9.74 5.89 11.70
CA GLY A 88 -10.12 5.33 10.42
C GLY A 88 -11.28 6.08 9.79
N SER A 89 -11.25 6.17 8.48
CA SER A 89 -12.37 6.61 7.65
C SER A 89 -12.90 5.48 6.79
N VAL A 90 -14.19 5.52 6.47
CA VAL A 90 -14.84 4.54 5.59
C VAL A 90 -14.93 5.15 4.20
N PHE A 91 -14.18 4.60 3.25
CA PHE A 91 -14.25 5.03 1.86
C PHE A 91 -15.14 4.12 1.04
N GLN A 92 -15.98 4.71 0.19
CA GLN A 92 -16.90 4.00 -0.72
C GLN A 92 -16.18 3.53 -1.97
N GLU A 93 -15.31 4.40 -2.49
CA GLU A 93 -14.58 4.21 -3.74
C GLU A 93 -13.17 4.79 -3.63
N GLU A 94 -12.23 4.14 -4.31
CA GLU A 94 -10.83 4.55 -4.37
C GLU A 94 -10.32 4.50 -5.81
N MET A 95 -9.55 5.50 -6.23
CA MET A 95 -8.71 5.46 -7.41
C MET A 95 -7.24 5.70 -7.03
N ASP A 96 -6.35 4.87 -7.56
CA ASP A 96 -4.91 5.00 -7.39
C ASP A 96 -4.24 5.09 -8.76
N HIS A 97 -3.47 6.14 -8.97
CA HIS A 97 -2.69 6.36 -10.20
C HIS A 97 -1.21 6.49 -9.82
N ARG A 98 -0.36 5.69 -10.43
CA ARG A 98 1.09 5.70 -10.17
C ARG A 98 1.85 5.79 -11.48
N GLY A 99 2.85 6.67 -11.50
CA GLY A 99 3.87 6.72 -12.54
C GLY A 99 5.24 6.54 -11.91
N ALA A 100 6.11 5.76 -12.53
CA ALA A 100 7.47 5.61 -12.07
C ALA A 100 8.44 5.54 -13.24
N LEU A 101 9.65 6.04 -13.01
CA LEU A 101 10.78 5.95 -13.92
C LEU A 101 11.96 5.44 -13.11
N ARG A 102 12.47 4.26 -13.45
CA ARG A 102 13.62 3.65 -12.77
C ARG A 102 14.69 3.32 -13.78
N PHE A 103 15.91 3.77 -13.53
CA PHE A 103 17.09 3.34 -14.26
C PHE A 103 17.67 2.11 -13.59
N ILE A 104 18.21 1.19 -14.39
CA ILE A 104 19.03 0.08 -13.90
C ILE A 104 20.41 0.26 -14.49
N ILE A 105 21.40 0.32 -13.61
CA ILE A 105 22.81 0.47 -13.95
C ILE A 105 23.54 -0.76 -13.41
N THR A 106 24.14 -1.54 -14.31
CA THR A 106 24.94 -2.72 -13.98
C THR A 106 26.41 -2.46 -14.35
N PRO A 107 27.24 -1.94 -13.43
CA PRO A 107 28.59 -1.48 -13.78
C PRO A 107 29.50 -2.55 -14.42
N GLY A 108 29.29 -3.81 -14.04
CA GLY A 108 30.02 -4.96 -14.59
C GLY A 108 29.38 -5.62 -15.83
N GLY A 109 28.32 -5.05 -16.41
CA GLY A 109 27.54 -5.69 -17.46
C GLY A 109 26.73 -6.89 -16.95
N GLU A 110 26.39 -7.86 -17.80
CA GLU A 110 25.56 -9.02 -17.44
C GLU A 110 26.14 -9.88 -16.30
N GLY A 111 27.47 -9.94 -16.16
CA GLY A 111 28.14 -10.65 -15.04
C GLY A 111 28.40 -9.78 -13.81
N GLY A 112 27.94 -8.55 -13.78
CA GLY A 112 28.15 -7.62 -12.69
C GLY A 112 27.39 -8.02 -11.43
N ARG A 113 28.06 -7.96 -10.28
CA ARG A 113 27.46 -8.24 -8.97
C ARG A 113 26.63 -7.08 -8.42
N TRP A 114 26.77 -5.89 -8.97
CA TRP A 114 26.07 -4.70 -8.54
C TRP A 114 25.02 -4.28 -9.54
N ARG A 115 23.83 -3.96 -9.02
CA ARG A 115 22.77 -3.26 -9.77
C ARG A 115 22.37 -2.03 -8.97
N LEU A 116 22.50 -0.87 -9.59
CA LEU A 116 22.13 0.42 -9.00
C LEU A 116 20.84 0.88 -9.68
N LYS A 117 19.85 1.27 -8.90
CA LYS A 117 18.49 1.53 -9.40
C LYS A 117 17.96 2.88 -8.89
N PRO A 118 18.53 4.02 -9.35
CA PRO A 118 17.95 5.33 -9.08
C PRO A 118 16.59 5.46 -9.76
N GLY A 119 15.67 6.15 -9.11
CA GLY A 119 14.34 6.32 -9.66
C GLY A 119 13.56 7.48 -9.08
N VAL A 120 12.50 7.85 -9.80
CA VAL A 120 11.48 8.79 -9.36
C VAL A 120 10.12 8.17 -9.56
N SER A 121 9.18 8.48 -8.67
CA SER A 121 7.80 8.03 -8.82
C SER A 121 6.81 9.06 -8.30
N PHE A 122 5.63 9.00 -8.86
CA PHE A 122 4.50 9.82 -8.48
C PHE A 122 3.30 8.91 -8.22
N LYS A 123 2.57 9.16 -7.13
CA LYS A 123 1.30 8.53 -6.80
C LYS A 123 0.24 9.62 -6.61
N TYR A 124 -0.94 9.37 -7.13
CA TYR A 124 -2.12 10.17 -6.88
C TYR A 124 -3.26 9.24 -6.46
N GLU A 125 -3.80 9.46 -5.26
CA GLU A 125 -4.86 8.65 -4.68
C GLU A 125 -6.07 9.53 -4.41
N LEU A 126 -7.21 9.10 -4.91
CA LEU A 126 -8.49 9.76 -4.82
C LEU A 126 -9.42 8.87 -3.99
N LEU A 127 -10.03 9.44 -2.98
CA LEU A 127 -10.82 8.72 -1.99
C LEU A 127 -12.19 9.38 -1.86
N LYS A 128 -13.26 8.62 -2.05
CA LYS A 128 -14.63 9.10 -1.85
C LYS A 128 -15.22 8.48 -0.59
N GLU A 129 -15.61 9.30 0.37
CA GLU A 129 -16.30 8.86 1.58
C GLU A 129 -17.77 8.57 1.29
N THR A 130 -18.38 9.28 0.32
CA THR A 130 -19.76 9.09 -0.12
C THR A 130 -19.84 8.89 -1.64
N LYS A 131 -20.95 8.32 -2.13
CA LYS A 131 -21.17 8.11 -3.57
C LYS A 131 -21.38 9.42 -4.34
N ASP A 132 -21.91 10.41 -3.68
CA ASP A 132 -22.28 11.70 -4.30
C ASP A 132 -21.10 12.68 -4.35
N GLU A 133 -19.99 12.35 -3.69
CA GLU A 133 -18.77 13.13 -3.72
C GLU A 133 -18.13 13.11 -5.12
N GLU A 134 -17.68 14.26 -5.60
CA GLU A 134 -16.97 14.34 -6.88
C GLU A 134 -15.50 13.93 -6.73
N TRP A 135 -14.98 13.25 -7.75
CA TRP A 135 -13.55 12.90 -7.79
C TRP A 135 -12.66 14.15 -7.76
N SER A 136 -11.54 14.04 -7.07
CA SER A 136 -10.57 15.11 -6.82
C SER A 136 -11.01 16.21 -5.85
N ASN A 137 -12.16 16.03 -5.17
CA ASN A 137 -12.65 16.92 -4.13
C ASN A 137 -12.66 16.25 -2.74
N GLY A 138 -12.24 14.98 -2.64
CA GLY A 138 -12.17 14.24 -1.38
C GLY A 138 -11.21 14.89 -0.38
N LEU A 139 -11.65 15.01 0.88
CA LEU A 139 -10.86 15.62 1.94
C LEU A 139 -9.50 14.92 2.12
N PHE A 140 -9.46 13.59 1.91
CA PHE A 140 -8.28 12.76 2.08
C PHE A 140 -7.59 12.39 0.76
N ASP A 141 -7.97 13.03 -0.35
CA ASP A 141 -7.20 12.89 -1.59
C ASP A 141 -5.76 13.31 -1.36
N TYR A 142 -4.82 12.50 -1.83
CA TYR A 142 -3.41 12.86 -1.67
C TYR A 142 -2.57 12.54 -2.90
N HIS A 143 -1.46 13.24 -3.00
CA HIS A 143 -0.41 12.90 -3.93
C HIS A 143 0.93 12.70 -3.21
N LYS A 144 1.73 11.78 -3.74
CA LYS A 144 3.06 11.46 -3.24
C LYS A 144 4.06 11.58 -4.38
N LEU A 145 5.08 12.39 -4.19
CA LEU A 145 6.24 12.47 -5.07
C LEU A 145 7.43 11.84 -4.36
N ASN A 146 8.06 10.86 -4.99
CA ASN A 146 9.18 10.13 -4.45
C ASN A 146 10.40 10.20 -5.37
N THR A 147 11.58 10.34 -4.80
CA THR A 147 12.87 10.11 -5.44
C THR A 147 13.68 9.17 -4.55
N GLY A 148 14.32 8.20 -5.16
CA GLY A 148 15.02 7.19 -4.39
C GLY A 148 16.11 6.49 -5.16
N PHE A 149 16.82 5.69 -4.42
CA PHE A 149 17.92 4.87 -4.91
C PHE A 149 17.87 3.51 -4.24
N GLU A 150 17.97 2.44 -5.02
CA GLU A 150 18.16 1.08 -4.55
C GLU A 150 19.48 0.54 -5.08
N GLY A 151 20.29 -0.04 -4.23
CA GLY A 151 21.45 -0.84 -4.56
C GLY A 151 21.16 -2.32 -4.31
N GLU A 152 21.53 -3.17 -5.26
CA GLU A 152 21.46 -4.62 -5.14
C GLU A 152 22.86 -5.20 -5.33
N PHE A 153 23.28 -6.03 -4.41
CA PHE A 153 24.55 -6.73 -4.44
C PHE A 153 24.33 -8.24 -4.45
N ILE A 154 24.70 -8.90 -5.52
CA ILE A 154 24.68 -10.37 -5.64
C ILE A 154 25.94 -10.89 -4.96
N TYR A 155 25.80 -11.32 -3.71
CA TYR A 155 26.90 -11.85 -2.91
C TYR A 155 27.43 -13.15 -3.50
N MET A 156 26.50 -14.09 -3.74
CA MET A 156 26.76 -15.39 -4.34
C MET A 156 25.46 -15.84 -5.00
N ASP A 157 25.42 -15.95 -6.32
CA ASP A 157 24.21 -16.33 -7.03
C ASP A 157 23.57 -17.59 -6.46
N PRO A 158 22.28 -17.58 -6.03
CA PRO A 158 21.29 -16.54 -6.24
C PRO A 158 21.04 -15.61 -5.02
N TYR A 159 21.97 -15.47 -4.08
CA TYR A 159 21.77 -14.63 -2.89
C TYR A 159 22.01 -13.15 -3.23
N ALA A 160 21.00 -12.33 -2.93
CA ALA A 160 21.04 -10.89 -3.14
C ALA A 160 20.85 -10.12 -1.84
N LEU A 161 21.68 -9.08 -1.64
CA LEU A 161 21.49 -8.06 -0.63
C LEU A 161 20.98 -6.80 -1.30
N ARG A 162 19.95 -6.19 -0.74
CA ARG A 162 19.36 -4.95 -1.24
C ARG A 162 19.41 -3.90 -0.15
N PHE A 163 19.67 -2.68 -0.52
CA PHE A 163 19.58 -1.52 0.37
C PHE A 163 19.06 -0.35 -0.44
N GLY A 164 18.36 0.54 0.20
CA GLY A 164 17.78 1.67 -0.49
C GLY A 164 17.53 2.84 0.42
N PHE A 165 17.39 3.97 -0.22
CA PHE A 165 17.02 5.24 0.38
C PHE A 165 15.96 5.89 -0.50
N ASP A 166 14.88 6.36 0.13
CA ASP A 166 13.81 7.12 -0.51
C ASP A 166 13.58 8.44 0.24
N TYR A 167 13.39 9.50 -0.51
CA TYR A 167 12.88 10.78 -0.03
C TYR A 167 11.57 11.09 -0.72
N PHE A 168 10.51 11.32 0.05
CA PHE A 168 9.21 11.59 -0.52
C PHE A 168 8.38 12.60 0.26
N HIS A 169 7.54 13.32 -0.47
CA HIS A 169 6.53 14.21 0.07
C HIS A 169 5.14 13.59 -0.13
N THR A 170 4.32 13.67 0.91
CA THR A 170 2.89 13.38 0.82
C THR A 170 2.11 14.66 1.09
N ARG A 171 1.16 15.00 0.24
CA ARG A 171 0.35 16.22 0.36
C ARG A 171 -1.11 15.91 0.18
N PHE A 172 -1.94 16.52 1.01
CA PHE A 172 -3.40 16.44 1.02
C PHE A 172 -3.97 17.79 0.59
N PRO A 173 -4.14 18.02 -0.74
CA PRO A 173 -4.44 19.36 -1.28
C PRO A 173 -5.80 19.90 -0.82
N ASN A 174 -6.76 19.03 -0.52
CA ASN A 174 -8.13 19.39 -0.14
C ASN A 174 -8.32 19.46 1.39
N TYR A 175 -7.32 19.06 2.18
CA TYR A 175 -7.41 19.08 3.63
C TYR A 175 -7.21 20.50 4.15
N THR A 176 -8.33 21.22 4.37
CA THR A 176 -8.34 22.61 4.84
C THR A 176 -8.97 22.73 6.21
N SER A 177 -8.69 23.83 6.91
CA SER A 177 -9.16 24.08 8.28
C SER A 177 -10.68 24.04 8.42
N LEU A 178 -11.43 24.62 7.48
CA LEU A 178 -12.90 24.67 7.54
C LEU A 178 -13.54 23.34 7.19
N GLU A 179 -13.05 22.68 6.14
CA GLU A 179 -13.55 21.36 5.73
C GLU A 179 -13.17 20.28 6.72
N SER A 180 -11.95 20.35 7.29
CA SER A 180 -11.55 19.43 8.35
C SER A 180 -12.40 19.59 9.61
N GLN A 181 -12.75 20.80 10.00
CA GLN A 181 -13.68 21.02 11.12
C GLN A 181 -15.07 20.47 10.83
N ALA A 182 -15.61 20.66 9.63
CA ALA A 182 -16.91 20.15 9.24
C ALA A 182 -16.92 18.61 9.16
N ALA A 183 -15.93 18.01 8.51
CA ALA A 183 -15.77 16.55 8.42
C ALA A 183 -15.55 15.94 9.79
N MET A 184 -14.74 16.56 10.64
CA MET A 184 -14.52 16.16 12.02
C MET A 184 -15.79 16.18 12.86
N SER A 185 -16.66 17.20 12.67
CA SER A 185 -17.93 17.28 13.38
C SER A 185 -18.91 16.16 12.97
N VAL A 186 -18.85 15.69 11.73
CA VAL A 186 -19.67 14.59 11.21
C VAL A 186 -19.05 13.23 11.55
N SER A 187 -17.73 13.08 11.47
CA SER A 187 -17.03 11.82 11.67
C SER A 187 -16.51 11.59 13.10
N GLY A 188 -16.77 12.51 14.04
CA GLY A 188 -16.31 12.44 15.42
C GLY A 188 -14.84 12.77 15.66
N LEU A 189 -14.12 13.13 14.59
CA LEU A 189 -12.76 13.67 14.68
C LEU A 189 -12.74 15.08 15.31
N SER A 190 -13.92 15.72 15.50
CA SER A 190 -14.06 17.03 16.14
C SER A 190 -13.49 17.13 17.55
N ARG A 191 -13.06 15.97 18.11
CA ARG A 191 -12.48 15.89 19.46
C ARG A 191 -10.97 16.09 19.46
N SER A 192 -10.30 15.84 18.33
CA SER A 192 -8.84 15.83 18.25
C SER A 192 -8.31 17.17 17.78
N VAL A 193 -7.85 17.98 18.71
CA VAL A 193 -7.38 19.36 18.46
C VAL A 193 -6.20 19.39 17.46
N GLU A 194 -5.34 18.39 17.50
CA GLU A 194 -4.15 18.28 16.66
C GLU A 194 -4.43 18.06 15.17
N LEU A 195 -5.64 17.66 14.83
CA LEU A 195 -6.05 17.42 13.42
C LEU A 195 -6.73 18.66 12.80
N VAL A 196 -6.91 19.74 13.55
CA VAL A 196 -7.54 20.96 13.07
C VAL A 196 -6.48 21.92 12.54
N GLY A 197 -6.57 22.26 11.25
CA GLY A 197 -5.63 23.22 10.64
C GLY A 197 -5.50 23.03 9.13
N ASP A 198 -4.72 23.88 8.50
CA ASP A 198 -4.37 23.80 7.09
C ASP A 198 -3.09 22.99 6.92
N LYS A 199 -3.09 22.02 6.01
CA LYS A 199 -1.92 21.15 5.66
C LYS A 199 -1.33 20.38 6.84
N VAL A 200 -2.14 20.08 7.85
CA VAL A 200 -1.68 19.35 9.05
C VAL A 200 -1.31 17.89 8.73
N LEU A 201 -1.77 17.35 7.60
CA LEU A 201 -1.44 16.00 7.14
C LEU A 201 -0.27 15.96 6.15
N ASP A 202 0.17 17.11 5.66
CA ASP A 202 1.29 17.17 4.73
C ASP A 202 2.60 16.77 5.42
N THR A 203 3.37 15.88 4.75
CA THR A 203 4.61 15.34 5.33
C THR A 203 5.75 15.29 4.34
N ARG A 204 6.97 15.37 4.88
CA ARG A 204 8.20 14.94 4.22
C ARG A 204 8.74 13.71 4.92
N ASN A 205 9.28 12.79 4.13
CA ASN A 205 9.63 11.48 4.63
C ASN A 205 10.99 11.05 4.11
N PHE A 206 11.77 10.42 4.99
CA PHE A 206 13.05 9.78 4.67
C PHE A 206 12.92 8.31 5.01
N SER A 207 13.17 7.44 4.05
CA SER A 207 13.08 6.00 4.23
C SER A 207 14.43 5.35 3.98
N LEU A 208 14.81 4.44 4.87
CA LEU A 208 15.92 3.52 4.69
C LEU A 208 15.39 2.10 4.59
N PHE A 209 15.91 1.33 3.67
CA PHE A 209 15.52 -0.04 3.41
C PHE A 209 16.76 -0.94 3.32
N VAL A 210 16.68 -2.12 3.92
CA VAL A 210 17.64 -3.21 3.75
C VAL A 210 16.85 -4.49 3.53
N GLY A 211 17.29 -5.34 2.60
CA GLY A 211 16.65 -6.62 2.32
C GLY A 211 17.65 -7.66 1.87
N MET A 212 17.28 -8.91 2.04
CA MET A 212 18.02 -10.06 1.55
C MET A 212 17.05 -11.13 1.04
N ASP A 213 17.44 -11.81 0.00
CA ASP A 213 16.71 -12.95 -0.50
C ASP A 213 17.69 -14.02 -1.02
N GLY A 214 17.29 -15.29 -0.89
CA GLY A 214 18.05 -16.42 -1.36
C GLY A 214 17.47 -17.75 -0.93
N PRO A 215 17.85 -18.86 -1.59
CA PRO A 215 17.43 -20.19 -1.21
C PRO A 215 18.17 -20.65 0.05
N ILE A 216 17.43 -21.21 1.01
CA ILE A 216 18.01 -21.95 2.14
C ILE A 216 18.32 -23.39 1.71
N SER A 217 17.51 -23.91 0.79
CA SER A 217 17.67 -25.23 0.20
C SER A 217 17.05 -25.23 -1.21
N ASP A 218 17.20 -26.33 -1.94
CA ASP A 218 16.62 -26.52 -3.28
C ASP A 218 15.09 -26.31 -3.32
N ARG A 219 14.42 -26.31 -2.17
CA ARG A 219 12.96 -26.23 -2.06
C ARG A 219 12.46 -25.06 -1.23
N VAL A 220 13.33 -24.28 -0.62
CA VAL A 220 12.93 -23.22 0.30
C VAL A 220 13.70 -21.96 -0.03
N VAL A 221 12.97 -20.89 -0.33
CA VAL A 221 13.51 -19.54 -0.52
C VAL A 221 13.09 -18.69 0.67
N LEU A 222 14.06 -18.00 1.26
CA LEU A 222 13.83 -17.01 2.32
C LEU A 222 13.98 -15.62 1.72
N ASP A 223 13.10 -14.73 2.10
CA ASP A 223 13.28 -13.28 1.94
C ASP A 223 13.08 -12.57 3.28
N GLY A 224 13.90 -11.57 3.51
CA GLY A 224 13.85 -10.75 4.71
C GLY A 224 14.07 -9.29 4.36
N SER A 225 13.40 -8.39 5.07
CA SER A 225 13.59 -6.96 4.89
C SER A 225 13.35 -6.18 6.16
N ALA A 226 14.01 -5.03 6.26
CA ALA A 226 13.75 -4.03 7.28
C ALA A 226 13.63 -2.66 6.61
N VAL A 227 12.67 -1.86 7.07
CA VAL A 227 12.47 -0.50 6.61
C VAL A 227 12.28 0.41 7.82
N THR A 228 12.88 1.59 7.77
CA THR A 228 12.65 2.66 8.74
C THR A 228 12.29 3.93 7.98
N VAL A 229 11.21 4.60 8.40
CA VAL A 229 10.73 5.86 7.81
C VAL A 229 10.71 6.91 8.91
N LEU A 230 11.45 7.98 8.71
CA LEU A 230 11.29 9.23 9.47
C LEU A 230 10.27 10.10 8.73
N GLN A 231 9.18 10.43 9.42
CA GLN A 231 8.10 11.27 8.90
C GLN A 231 8.04 12.58 9.67
N GLU A 232 8.17 13.68 8.96
CA GLU A 232 8.09 15.03 9.53
C GLU A 232 6.88 15.76 8.97
N PHE A 233 6.03 16.27 9.84
CA PHE A 233 4.84 17.02 9.46
C PHE A 233 5.19 18.48 9.23
N TYR A 234 4.62 19.07 8.17
CA TYR A 234 4.90 20.47 7.82
C TYR A 234 4.19 21.47 8.74
N ASN A 235 2.99 21.13 9.19
CA ASN A 235 2.12 22.07 9.89
C ASN A 235 1.21 21.40 10.92
N GLN A 236 1.67 20.32 11.57
CA GLN A 236 0.95 19.70 12.68
C GLN A 236 1.68 19.96 14.00
N PRO A 237 1.28 20.96 14.79
CA PRO A 237 1.85 21.22 16.10
C PRO A 237 1.52 20.10 17.09
N ILE A 238 2.43 19.85 18.03
CA ILE A 238 2.18 18.94 19.14
C ILE A 238 1.22 19.61 20.13
N VAL A 239 0.24 18.83 20.63
CA VAL A 239 -0.69 19.28 21.67
C VAL A 239 -0.07 19.04 23.04
N ASP A 240 -0.17 20.02 23.92
CA ASP A 240 0.23 19.90 25.34
C ASP A 240 -0.91 19.34 26.20
N ASP A 241 -0.65 19.16 27.48
CA ASP A 241 -1.57 18.62 28.50
C ASP A 241 -2.77 19.54 28.79
N ALA A 242 -2.67 20.83 28.48
CA ALA A 242 -3.75 21.79 28.55
C ALA A 242 -4.61 21.88 27.29
N GLY A 243 -4.30 21.07 26.26
CA GLY A 243 -4.98 21.09 24.96
C GLY A 243 -4.55 22.24 24.07
N GLN A 244 -3.39 22.86 24.33
CA GLN A 244 -2.87 23.96 23.53
C GLN A 244 -1.87 23.45 22.49
N LEU A 245 -1.90 24.06 21.30
CA LEU A 245 -0.94 23.77 20.24
C LEU A 245 0.41 24.42 20.57
N THR A 246 1.46 23.63 20.63
CA THR A 246 2.83 24.09 20.89
C THR A 246 3.51 24.57 19.61
N ALA A 247 4.70 25.18 19.72
CA ALA A 247 5.49 25.55 18.55
C ALA A 247 6.25 24.34 17.92
N LYS A 248 6.30 23.18 18.60
CA LYS A 248 6.97 21.98 18.11
C LYS A 248 6.06 21.22 17.15
N LEU A 249 6.61 20.85 15.99
CA LEU A 249 5.89 20.05 14.99
C LEU A 249 6.07 18.56 15.24
N ARG A 250 5.06 17.79 14.88
CA ARG A 250 5.01 16.33 14.97
C ARG A 250 6.10 15.67 14.14
N GLN A 251 6.70 14.63 14.73
CA GLN A 251 7.60 13.69 14.06
C GLN A 251 7.23 12.26 14.44
N ASP A 252 7.18 11.40 13.43
CA ASP A 252 6.95 9.96 13.61
C ASP A 252 8.14 9.17 13.07
N ILE A 253 8.48 8.08 13.76
CA ILE A 253 9.43 7.07 13.27
C ILE A 253 8.70 5.75 13.16
N PHE A 254 8.53 5.29 11.93
CA PHE A 254 7.98 3.97 11.64
C PHE A 254 9.11 3.00 11.30
N THR A 255 9.12 1.83 11.93
CA THR A 255 10.07 0.75 11.63
C THR A 255 9.29 -0.54 11.42
N SER A 256 9.64 -1.31 10.40
CA SER A 256 9.07 -2.63 10.12
C SER A 256 10.14 -3.62 9.74
N VAL A 257 10.02 -4.85 10.24
CA VAL A 257 10.83 -6.00 9.84
C VAL A 257 9.88 -7.05 9.31
N ALA A 258 10.17 -7.57 8.11
CA ALA A 258 9.38 -8.60 7.45
C ALA A 258 10.25 -9.80 7.10
N LEU A 259 9.65 -10.99 7.19
CA LEU A 259 10.24 -12.27 6.81
C LEU A 259 9.22 -13.05 5.97
N GLY A 260 9.69 -13.63 4.88
CA GLY A 260 8.91 -14.49 3.99
C GLY A 260 9.62 -15.81 3.72
N VAL A 261 8.85 -16.88 3.73
CA VAL A 261 9.31 -18.22 3.36
C VAL A 261 8.48 -18.70 2.19
N ARG A 262 9.13 -19.13 1.11
CA ARG A 262 8.46 -19.64 -0.10
C ARG A 262 8.91 -21.05 -0.37
N VAL A 263 7.94 -21.93 -0.65
CA VAL A 263 8.16 -23.35 -0.91
C VAL A 263 7.54 -23.70 -2.26
N PRO A 264 8.32 -23.66 -3.35
CA PRO A 264 7.89 -24.21 -4.63
C PRO A 264 7.94 -25.75 -4.58
N ALA A 265 6.90 -26.40 -5.07
CA ALA A 265 6.86 -27.87 -5.22
C ALA A 265 6.27 -28.23 -6.58
N ARG A 266 6.79 -29.30 -7.16
CA ARG A 266 6.30 -29.86 -8.42
C ARG A 266 5.85 -31.28 -8.18
N PHE A 267 4.53 -31.54 -8.27
CA PHE A 267 3.96 -32.87 -8.05
C PHE A 267 3.97 -33.72 -9.33
N SER A 268 3.78 -33.06 -10.47
CA SER A 268 3.86 -33.70 -11.78
C SER A 268 4.30 -32.70 -12.84
N ARG A 269 4.35 -33.12 -14.12
CA ARG A 269 4.66 -32.23 -15.24
C ARG A 269 3.64 -31.07 -15.35
N ASP A 270 2.38 -31.38 -15.04
CA ASP A 270 1.25 -30.45 -15.22
C ASP A 270 0.68 -29.93 -13.88
N MET A 271 1.33 -30.23 -12.75
CA MET A 271 0.87 -29.78 -11.42
C MET A 271 2.03 -29.21 -10.62
N ARG A 272 1.96 -27.91 -10.38
CA ARG A 272 2.94 -27.16 -9.59
C ARG A 272 2.23 -26.45 -8.45
N PHE A 273 2.91 -26.40 -7.31
CA PHE A 273 2.44 -25.76 -6.10
C PHE A 273 3.43 -24.69 -5.66
N LEU A 274 2.92 -23.58 -5.17
CA LEU A 274 3.71 -22.56 -4.51
C LEU A 274 3.02 -22.19 -3.20
N GLY A 275 3.66 -22.54 -2.08
CA GLY A 275 3.27 -22.09 -0.76
C GLY A 275 4.15 -20.94 -0.30
N SER A 276 3.61 -19.96 0.39
CA SER A 276 4.38 -19.00 1.16
C SER A 276 3.75 -18.73 2.52
N LEU A 277 4.61 -18.33 3.45
CA LEU A 277 4.23 -17.78 4.74
C LEU A 277 5.00 -16.48 4.91
N ASP A 278 4.28 -15.38 5.03
CA ASP A 278 4.83 -14.05 5.19
C ASP A 278 4.45 -13.51 6.57
N GLY A 279 5.37 -12.81 7.23
CA GLY A 279 5.13 -12.19 8.52
C GLY A 279 5.89 -10.88 8.67
N SER A 280 5.35 -9.94 9.45
CA SER A 280 6.05 -8.71 9.77
C SER A 280 5.71 -8.20 11.17
N ILE A 281 6.66 -7.51 11.77
CA ILE A 281 6.49 -6.76 13.00
C ILE A 281 6.81 -5.31 12.68
N SER A 282 5.88 -4.42 13.05
CA SER A 282 6.04 -2.98 12.82
C SER A 282 5.83 -2.21 14.12
N TYR A 283 6.51 -1.09 14.23
CA TYR A 283 6.38 -0.17 15.35
C TYR A 283 6.35 1.26 14.83
N ASN A 284 5.39 2.05 15.32
CA ASN A 284 5.32 3.50 15.10
C ASN A 284 5.55 4.23 16.40
N SER A 285 6.55 5.09 16.42
CA SER A 285 6.84 6.01 17.52
C SER A 285 6.54 7.43 17.05
N SER A 286 5.63 8.10 17.73
CA SER A 286 5.23 9.47 17.46
C SER A 286 5.40 10.33 18.71
N ASP A 287 5.85 11.56 18.56
CA ASP A 287 5.89 12.53 19.63
C ASP A 287 4.58 13.33 19.76
N GLN A 288 3.56 13.00 18.96
CA GLN A 288 2.25 13.65 19.02
C GLN A 288 1.39 13.06 20.11
N ASN A 289 0.69 13.95 20.79
CA ASN A 289 -0.35 13.65 21.75
C ASN A 289 -1.73 13.83 21.10
N SER A 290 -2.78 13.48 21.82
CA SER A 290 -4.16 13.82 21.45
C SER A 290 -4.85 14.50 22.63
N PHE A 291 -5.70 15.47 22.33
CA PHE A 291 -6.53 16.13 23.33
C PHE A 291 -8.00 16.06 22.87
N ASP A 292 -8.79 15.28 23.61
CA ASP A 292 -10.25 15.23 23.42
C ASP A 292 -10.88 16.45 24.07
N ALA A 293 -11.26 17.43 23.27
CA ALA A 293 -11.86 18.67 23.74
C ALA A 293 -13.24 18.45 24.39
N GLN A 294 -13.99 17.41 24.00
CA GLN A 294 -15.32 17.15 24.55
C GLN A 294 -15.23 16.52 25.96
N SER A 295 -14.32 15.58 26.15
CA SER A 295 -14.09 14.90 27.42
C SER A 295 -13.05 15.60 28.28
N VAL A 296 -12.41 16.67 27.78
CA VAL A 296 -11.30 17.40 28.40
C VAL A 296 -10.21 16.42 28.83
N LYS A 297 -9.80 15.53 27.93
CA LYS A 297 -8.87 14.45 28.23
C LYS A 297 -7.62 14.51 27.37
N PHE A 298 -6.47 14.62 28.03
CA PHE A 298 -5.15 14.51 27.41
C PHE A 298 -4.71 13.04 27.31
N MET A 299 -4.11 12.68 26.18
CA MET A 299 -3.55 11.35 25.90
C MET A 299 -2.17 11.52 25.27
N GLY A 300 -1.11 11.30 26.07
CA GLY A 300 0.27 11.40 25.57
C GLY A 300 0.62 10.23 24.64
N PHE A 301 1.47 10.48 23.65
CA PHE A 301 1.94 9.46 22.69
C PHE A 301 0.83 8.67 21.99
N TYR A 302 -0.27 9.32 21.72
CA TYR A 302 -1.50 8.72 21.22
C TYR A 302 -1.31 7.94 19.90
N TYR A 303 -0.35 8.36 19.08
CA TYR A 303 -0.10 7.77 17.76
C TYR A 303 0.91 6.61 17.76
N ASN A 304 1.40 6.21 18.94
CA ASN A 304 2.25 5.03 19.07
C ASN A 304 1.45 3.76 18.92
N TYR A 305 1.98 2.81 18.14
CA TYR A 305 1.43 1.47 18.04
C TYR A 305 2.50 0.44 17.71
N SER A 306 2.21 -0.81 18.03
CA SER A 306 2.89 -1.98 17.50
C SER A 306 1.92 -2.81 16.65
N GLU A 307 2.42 -3.42 15.60
CA GLU A 307 1.62 -4.26 14.71
C GLU A 307 2.36 -5.56 14.41
N LEU A 308 1.64 -6.67 14.50
CA LEU A 308 2.06 -7.98 14.05
C LEU A 308 1.16 -8.41 12.91
N LYS A 309 1.76 -8.87 11.81
CA LYS A 309 1.06 -9.37 10.63
C LYS A 309 1.62 -10.71 10.23
N CYS A 310 0.75 -11.66 9.88
CA CYS A 310 1.15 -12.98 9.41
C CYS A 310 0.10 -13.52 8.44
N GLY A 311 0.56 -14.19 7.37
CA GLY A 311 -0.38 -14.75 6.40
C GLY A 311 0.21 -15.80 5.46
N PRO A 312 -0.47 -16.97 5.31
CA PRO A 312 -0.13 -17.95 4.31
C PRO A 312 -0.72 -17.60 2.93
N THR A 313 0.02 -17.92 1.87
CA THR A 313 -0.49 -17.93 0.50
C THR A 313 -0.21 -19.29 -0.13
N LEU A 314 -1.24 -19.90 -0.72
CA LEU A 314 -1.16 -21.18 -1.42
C LEU A 314 -1.62 -20.96 -2.85
N ARG A 315 -0.82 -21.40 -3.83
CA ARG A 315 -1.15 -21.38 -5.26
C ARG A 315 -0.93 -22.72 -5.87
N LEU A 316 -1.94 -23.25 -6.53
CA LEU A 316 -1.89 -24.47 -7.31
C LEU A 316 -2.03 -24.11 -8.79
N LEU A 317 -1.05 -24.50 -9.60
CA LEU A 317 -1.02 -24.31 -11.03
C LEU A 317 -1.23 -25.67 -11.71
N ILE A 318 -2.30 -25.78 -12.50
CA ILE A 318 -2.74 -27.02 -13.13
C ILE A 318 -2.75 -26.84 -14.65
N GLY A 319 -2.08 -27.75 -15.37
CA GLY A 319 -2.01 -27.76 -16.82
C GLY A 319 -0.67 -27.25 -17.37
N PRO A 320 -0.63 -26.96 -18.68
CA PRO A 320 0.60 -26.63 -19.37
C PRO A 320 1.22 -25.33 -18.84
N GLU A 321 2.54 -25.25 -18.92
CA GLU A 321 3.32 -24.16 -18.31
C GLU A 321 2.93 -22.77 -18.80
N LYS A 322 2.60 -22.64 -20.09
CA LYS A 322 2.18 -21.37 -20.70
C LYS A 322 0.75 -20.95 -20.36
N ARG A 323 -0.12 -21.89 -20.01
CA ARG A 323 -1.55 -21.65 -19.75
C ARG A 323 -2.06 -22.49 -18.58
N PRO A 324 -1.51 -22.34 -17.38
CA PRO A 324 -2.03 -23.07 -16.22
C PRO A 324 -3.35 -22.46 -15.74
N VAL A 325 -4.27 -23.31 -15.33
CA VAL A 325 -5.34 -22.87 -14.41
C VAL A 325 -4.67 -22.60 -13.06
N VAL A 326 -4.93 -21.43 -12.50
CA VAL A 326 -4.37 -21.05 -11.20
C VAL A 326 -5.47 -20.98 -10.16
N VAL A 327 -5.37 -21.81 -9.14
CA VAL A 327 -6.20 -21.73 -7.94
C VAL A 327 -5.35 -21.16 -6.81
N GLY A 328 -5.82 -20.09 -6.20
CA GLY A 328 -5.14 -19.42 -5.10
C GLY A 328 -6.00 -19.34 -3.85
N VAL A 329 -5.38 -19.53 -2.69
CA VAL A 329 -5.95 -19.24 -1.38
C VAL A 329 -4.96 -18.41 -0.61
N ASN A 330 -5.44 -17.32 0.00
CA ASN A 330 -4.64 -16.44 0.83
C ASN A 330 -5.35 -16.21 2.15
N GLY A 331 -4.60 -16.22 3.24
CA GLY A 331 -5.04 -15.81 4.56
C GLY A 331 -4.13 -14.71 5.08
N GLU A 332 -4.64 -13.82 5.91
CA GLU A 332 -3.88 -12.81 6.61
C GLU A 332 -4.51 -12.54 7.97
N TRP A 333 -3.68 -12.45 8.98
CA TRP A 333 -4.04 -11.96 10.29
C TRP A 333 -3.15 -10.78 10.64
N THR A 334 -3.78 -9.71 11.13
CA THR A 334 -3.11 -8.51 11.63
C THR A 334 -3.60 -8.23 13.04
N MET A 335 -2.69 -7.94 13.95
CA MET A 335 -2.96 -7.46 15.30
C MET A 335 -2.26 -6.12 15.47
N ARG A 336 -2.99 -5.08 15.86
CA ARG A 336 -2.43 -3.77 16.18
C ARG A 336 -2.80 -3.36 17.60
N HIS A 337 -1.80 -3.03 18.38
CA HIS A 337 -1.93 -2.61 19.77
C HIS A 337 -1.49 -1.15 19.93
N TYR A 338 -2.34 -0.34 20.56
CA TYR A 338 -2.12 1.08 20.83
C TYR A 338 -1.93 1.32 22.33
N PRO A 339 -0.71 1.32 22.87
CA PRO A 339 -0.47 1.32 24.31
C PRO A 339 -0.97 2.57 25.03
N HIS A 340 -1.17 3.67 24.30
CA HIS A 340 -1.55 4.97 24.84
C HIS A 340 -2.93 5.47 24.39
N ARG A 341 -3.70 4.63 23.67
CA ARG A 341 -5.10 4.93 23.32
C ARG A 341 -6.02 4.14 24.22
N PRO A 342 -6.70 4.80 25.18
CA PRO A 342 -7.66 4.12 26.04
C PRO A 342 -8.92 3.72 25.27
N VAL A 343 -9.44 2.55 25.56
CA VAL A 343 -10.74 2.07 25.07
C VAL A 343 -11.87 2.97 25.56
N GLN A 344 -12.91 3.10 24.76
CA GLN A 344 -14.16 3.73 25.18
C GLN A 344 -15.29 2.68 25.19
N ASP A 345 -16.16 2.77 26.20
CA ASP A 345 -17.38 1.97 26.25
C ASP A 345 -18.42 2.46 25.20
N SER A 346 -19.55 1.81 25.09
CA SER A 346 -20.60 2.17 24.13
C SER A 346 -21.21 3.57 24.31
N LYS A 347 -20.92 4.23 25.42
CA LYS A 347 -21.35 5.61 25.73
C LYS A 347 -20.26 6.64 25.49
N GLY A 348 -19.06 6.22 25.05
CA GLY A 348 -17.93 7.08 24.83
C GLY A 348 -17.11 7.38 26.10
N THR A 349 -17.35 6.68 27.21
CA THR A 349 -16.58 6.84 28.45
C THR A 349 -15.25 6.11 28.32
N TYR A 350 -14.15 6.79 28.61
CA TYR A 350 -12.80 6.21 28.57
C TYR A 350 -12.59 5.20 29.72
N LEU A 351 -12.12 4.02 29.33
CA LEU A 351 -11.66 2.98 30.25
C LEU A 351 -10.13 3.02 30.41
N SER A 352 -9.59 2.14 31.24
CA SER A 352 -8.13 2.07 31.48
C SER A 352 -7.37 1.21 30.46
N ASP A 353 -8.08 0.30 29.79
CA ASP A 353 -7.46 -0.66 28.87
C ASP A 353 -7.04 0.02 27.56
N PRO A 354 -5.90 -0.36 26.97
CA PRO A 354 -5.48 0.12 25.66
C PRO A 354 -6.31 -0.50 24.54
N ILE A 355 -6.39 0.21 23.40
CA ILE A 355 -7.06 -0.32 22.19
C ILE A 355 -6.21 -1.42 21.57
N GLU A 356 -6.89 -2.53 21.26
CA GLU A 356 -6.34 -3.66 20.51
C GLU A 356 -7.27 -4.01 19.35
N ASN A 357 -6.72 -4.02 18.14
CA ASN A 357 -7.45 -4.33 16.92
C ASN A 357 -6.91 -5.60 16.27
N HIS A 358 -7.79 -6.51 15.91
CA HIS A 358 -7.48 -7.68 15.12
C HIS A 358 -8.20 -7.58 13.77
N ALA A 359 -7.51 -7.95 12.70
CA ALA A 359 -8.10 -8.10 11.39
C ALA A 359 -7.75 -9.47 10.82
N TYR A 360 -8.74 -10.13 10.28
CA TYR A 360 -8.62 -11.43 9.62
C TYR A 360 -9.08 -11.27 8.18
N MET A 361 -8.27 -11.71 7.24
CA MET A 361 -8.63 -11.73 5.83
C MET A 361 -8.41 -13.12 5.26
N ALA A 362 -9.35 -13.59 4.46
CA ALA A 362 -9.24 -14.81 3.68
C ALA A 362 -9.72 -14.54 2.26
N SER A 363 -9.01 -15.06 1.28
CA SER A 363 -9.44 -14.97 -0.11
C SER A 363 -9.22 -16.27 -0.86
N ALA A 364 -10.11 -16.55 -1.82
CA ALA A 364 -9.95 -17.63 -2.78
C ALA A 364 -10.07 -17.06 -4.19
N SER A 365 -9.20 -17.48 -5.08
CA SER A 365 -9.14 -16.99 -6.45
C SER A 365 -9.01 -18.14 -7.43
N LEU A 366 -9.62 -17.98 -8.60
CA LEU A 366 -9.48 -18.86 -9.75
C LEU A 366 -9.14 -18.00 -10.96
N SER A 367 -8.08 -18.38 -11.67
CA SER A 367 -7.77 -17.83 -13.01
C SER A 367 -7.79 -18.97 -14.02
N TYR A 368 -8.70 -18.86 -14.98
CA TYR A 368 -8.85 -19.83 -16.06
C TYR A 368 -8.39 -19.21 -17.38
N PRO A 369 -7.27 -19.68 -17.97
CA PRO A 369 -6.74 -19.13 -19.21
C PRO A 369 -7.57 -19.57 -20.41
N MET A 370 -8.14 -18.62 -21.13
CA MET A 370 -8.81 -18.84 -22.41
C MET A 370 -7.80 -18.86 -23.58
N THR A 371 -6.84 -17.93 -23.50
CA THR A 371 -5.69 -17.84 -24.41
C THR A 371 -4.40 -17.64 -23.60
N GLU A 372 -3.26 -17.42 -24.23
CA GLU A 372 -2.02 -17.06 -23.53
C GLU A 372 -2.11 -15.68 -22.88
N GLN A 373 -2.90 -14.77 -23.47
CA GLN A 373 -3.03 -13.40 -22.97
C GLN A 373 -4.32 -13.15 -22.18
N PHE A 374 -5.37 -13.94 -22.41
CA PHE A 374 -6.69 -13.67 -21.83
C PHE A 374 -7.12 -14.76 -20.86
N SER A 375 -7.49 -14.35 -19.65
CA SER A 375 -7.97 -15.24 -18.58
C SER A 375 -9.26 -14.74 -17.98
N LEU A 376 -10.17 -15.67 -17.65
CA LEU A 376 -11.32 -15.41 -16.79
C LEU A 376 -10.89 -15.49 -15.35
N LEU A 377 -11.43 -14.60 -14.53
CA LEU A 377 -11.11 -14.50 -13.11
C LEU A 377 -12.35 -14.67 -12.24
N PHE A 378 -12.18 -15.37 -11.16
CA PHE A 378 -13.12 -15.37 -10.04
C PHE A 378 -12.34 -15.06 -8.77
N ASN A 379 -12.88 -14.20 -7.90
CA ASN A 379 -12.32 -13.88 -6.60
C ASN A 379 -13.41 -13.83 -5.54
N PHE A 380 -13.19 -14.56 -4.47
CA PHE A 380 -13.94 -14.47 -3.23
C PHE A 380 -13.04 -13.86 -2.17
N GLN A 381 -13.56 -12.93 -1.38
CA GLN A 381 -12.86 -12.35 -0.25
C GLN A 381 -13.77 -12.28 0.97
N TYR A 382 -13.23 -12.62 2.11
CA TYR A 382 -13.81 -12.45 3.43
C TYR A 382 -12.84 -11.66 4.30
N GLY A 383 -13.33 -10.68 5.02
CA GLY A 383 -12.58 -9.93 6.01
C GLY A 383 -13.41 -9.70 7.25
N GLU A 384 -12.75 -9.72 8.41
CA GLU A 384 -13.34 -9.43 9.69
C GLU A 384 -12.39 -8.57 10.51
N ALA A 385 -12.89 -7.47 11.05
CA ALA A 385 -12.19 -6.63 12.01
C ALA A 385 -12.88 -6.76 13.38
N VAL A 386 -12.08 -6.95 14.42
CA VAL A 386 -12.53 -7.09 15.81
C VAL A 386 -11.67 -6.18 16.69
N SER A 387 -12.32 -5.39 17.53
CA SER A 387 -11.66 -4.51 18.49
C SER A 387 -12.32 -4.59 19.86
N ASN A 388 -11.55 -4.30 20.90
CA ASN A 388 -12.07 -4.05 22.23
C ASN A 388 -12.69 -2.64 22.34
N GLN A 389 -12.51 -1.74 21.37
CA GLN A 389 -13.17 -0.45 21.26
C GLN A 389 -14.67 -0.64 20.97
N ARG A 390 -15.55 -0.07 21.80
CA ARG A 390 -17.00 -0.23 21.70
C ARG A 390 -17.73 1.03 21.28
N TYR A 391 -17.08 2.16 21.28
CA TYR A 391 -17.64 3.41 20.81
C TYR A 391 -17.43 3.52 19.30
N GLU A 392 -18.50 3.24 18.54
CA GLU A 392 -18.50 3.15 17.08
C GLU A 392 -19.38 4.23 16.41
N GLU A 393 -19.63 5.34 17.11
CA GLU A 393 -20.51 6.39 16.57
C GLU A 393 -19.94 6.96 15.26
N TYR A 394 -18.65 7.01 15.13
CA TYR A 394 -17.95 7.67 14.03
C TYR A 394 -17.14 6.72 13.15
N TYR A 395 -16.63 5.65 13.72
CA TYR A 395 -15.77 4.69 13.05
C TYR A 395 -16.12 3.25 13.44
N PRO A 396 -16.37 2.37 12.45
CA PRO A 396 -16.63 0.98 12.73
C PRO A 396 -15.33 0.22 13.06
N TYR A 397 -15.12 -0.11 14.32
CA TYR A 397 -14.01 -0.96 14.74
C TYR A 397 -14.31 -2.44 14.55
N ASN A 398 -15.59 -2.83 14.62
CA ASN A 398 -16.06 -4.20 14.50
C ASN A 398 -16.93 -4.33 13.25
N TYR A 399 -16.43 -5.04 12.25
CA TYR A 399 -17.16 -5.19 10.99
C TYR A 399 -16.72 -6.43 10.23
N THR A 400 -17.60 -6.88 9.33
CA THR A 400 -17.29 -7.91 8.33
C THR A 400 -17.41 -7.34 6.93
N VAL A 401 -16.56 -7.83 6.03
CA VAL A 401 -16.64 -7.56 4.59
C VAL A 401 -16.63 -8.87 3.82
N LYS A 402 -17.47 -8.97 2.79
CA LYS A 402 -17.49 -10.13 1.89
C LYS A 402 -17.61 -9.61 0.47
N SER A 403 -16.89 -10.19 -0.46
CA SER A 403 -17.05 -9.87 -1.88
C SER A 403 -16.93 -11.09 -2.76
N TYR A 404 -17.71 -11.11 -3.84
CA TYR A 404 -17.71 -12.10 -4.91
C TYR A 404 -17.54 -11.35 -6.22
N LEU A 405 -16.37 -11.44 -6.81
CA LEU A 405 -16.05 -10.73 -8.04
C LEU A 405 -15.73 -11.73 -9.15
N PHE A 406 -16.26 -11.44 -10.32
CA PHE A 406 -16.00 -12.19 -11.54
C PHE A 406 -15.55 -11.22 -12.63
N GLY A 407 -14.64 -11.64 -13.49
CA GLY A 407 -14.15 -10.77 -14.53
C GLY A 407 -13.09 -11.40 -15.40
N PHE A 408 -12.23 -10.56 -15.97
CA PHE A 408 -11.18 -11.01 -16.86
C PHE A 408 -9.86 -10.25 -16.61
N LYS A 409 -8.78 -10.89 -17.05
CA LYS A 409 -7.45 -10.31 -17.16
C LYS A 409 -6.94 -10.47 -18.58
N TYR A 410 -6.38 -9.42 -19.14
CA TYR A 410 -5.56 -9.43 -20.33
C TYR A 410 -4.13 -9.09 -19.95
N GLU A 411 -3.16 -9.87 -20.43
CA GLU A 411 -1.74 -9.69 -20.13
C GLU A 411 -0.92 -10.00 -21.39
N TYR A 412 -0.01 -9.07 -21.72
CA TYR A 412 0.88 -9.17 -22.89
C TYR A 412 2.31 -8.80 -22.51
#